data_186bf06161969de53241c838f173c420
#
_entry.id   186bf06161969de53241c838f173c420
#
_cell.length_a   1.000
_cell.length_b   1.000
_cell.length_c   1.000
_cell.angle_alpha   90.00
_cell.angle_beta   90.00
_cell.angle_gamma   90.00
#
_symmetry.space_group_name_H-M   'P 1'
#
loop_
_entity.id
_entity.type
_entity.pdbx_description
1 polymer ?
#
loop_
_entity_poly.entity_id
_entity_poly.type
_entity_poly.pdbx_seq_one_letter_code
_entity_poly.pdbx_strand_id
1 'polypeptide(L)'
;SEMCIRDRDEFVSMGGSYKSHGNCSPVAEYNYWCDPDAAKYVYENLRTKIHMVGLDVTRKIVLTPNILEYMQILDTEKGEFVKNITRFYYDFHWEYERVIGCVINDPLAVAYFLNRELCSGFEAYTTVETEGISIGQSVVDAMNFWKKEENSIVLTEVDEKEFMVMFLHRVFGKSEQEIRTILRQIMA
;
A
#
# COMPACT_ATOMS: atom_id res chain seq x y z
N SER A 1 12.74 18.08 -10.88
CA SER A 1 13.67 19.11 -10.37
C SER A 1 13.52 19.21 -8.86
N GLU A 2 14.59 19.56 -8.15
CA GLU A 2 14.62 19.70 -6.67
C GLU A 2 13.54 20.66 -6.12
N MET A 3 13.12 21.66 -6.88
CA MET A 3 12.04 22.57 -6.50
C MET A 3 10.69 21.87 -6.38
N CYS A 4 10.39 20.91 -7.23
CA CYS A 4 9.10 20.21 -7.20
C CYS A 4 8.92 19.27 -5.99
N ILE A 5 10.00 18.86 -5.34
CA ILE A 5 9.96 18.00 -4.14
C ILE A 5 9.72 18.86 -2.89
N ARG A 6 10.24 20.10 -2.84
CA ARG A 6 10.23 20.94 -1.63
C ARG A 6 8.92 21.68 -1.36
N ASP A 7 8.04 21.82 -2.34
CA ASP A 7 6.83 22.67 -2.27
C ASP A 7 5.53 21.85 -2.21
N ARG A 8 5.61 20.58 -1.80
CA ARG A 8 4.42 19.73 -1.63
C ARG A 8 3.87 19.86 -0.22
N ASP A 9 2.57 20.08 -0.12
CA ASP A 9 1.86 20.13 1.18
C ASP A 9 1.70 18.73 1.77
N GLU A 10 1.68 17.68 0.91
CA GLU A 10 1.42 16.31 1.29
C GLU A 10 2.07 15.31 0.32
N PHE A 11 2.57 14.20 0.84
CA PHE A 11 3.17 13.13 0.04
C PHE A 11 2.80 11.75 0.61
N VAL A 12 2.09 10.97 -0.20
CA VAL A 12 1.76 9.57 0.09
C VAL A 12 2.59 8.67 -0.80
N SER A 13 3.38 7.81 -0.21
CA SER A 13 4.26 6.86 -0.92
C SER A 13 3.74 5.44 -0.75
N MET A 14 3.37 4.76 -1.86
CA MET A 14 3.30 3.31 -1.83
C MET A 14 4.72 2.77 -1.94
N GLY A 15 5.18 2.13 -0.88
CA GLY A 15 6.53 1.55 -0.82
C GLY A 15 7.00 1.27 0.60
N GLY A 16 8.09 0.51 0.68
CA GLY A 16 8.72 0.16 1.93
C GLY A 16 7.97 -0.86 2.79
N SER A 17 8.58 -1.17 3.91
CA SER A 17 8.01 -2.05 4.95
C SER A 17 8.62 -1.69 6.30
N TYR A 18 7.88 -1.90 7.39
CA TYR A 18 8.36 -1.69 8.75
C TYR A 18 8.65 -3.02 9.45
N LYS A 19 7.63 -3.83 9.70
CA LYS A 19 7.74 -5.17 10.29
C LYS A 19 7.47 -6.29 9.30
N SER A 20 6.82 -5.97 8.18
CA SER A 20 6.59 -6.93 7.12
C SER A 20 7.91 -7.28 6.43
N HIS A 21 8.08 -8.54 6.02
CA HIS A 21 9.20 -8.91 5.13
C HIS A 21 9.06 -8.24 3.77
N GLY A 22 10.14 -8.21 2.99
CA GLY A 22 10.13 -7.70 1.63
C GLY A 22 9.29 -8.54 0.65
N ASN A 23 9.16 -8.07 -0.59
CA ASN A 23 8.50 -8.79 -1.68
C ASN A 23 9.39 -8.98 -2.92
N CYS A 24 10.58 -8.38 -2.94
CA CYS A 24 11.60 -8.61 -3.98
C CYS A 24 12.95 -9.04 -3.39
N SER A 25 13.16 -8.81 -2.11
CA SER A 25 14.24 -9.37 -1.31
C SER A 25 13.69 -9.72 0.08
N PRO A 26 14.45 -10.41 0.95
CA PRO A 26 13.97 -10.70 2.31
C PRO A 26 13.53 -9.49 3.11
N VAL A 27 14.06 -8.30 2.81
CA VAL A 27 13.83 -7.08 3.61
C VAL A 27 13.31 -5.88 2.82
N ALA A 28 13.41 -5.90 1.49
CA ALA A 28 13.07 -4.74 0.67
C ALA A 28 11.73 -4.90 -0.07
N GLU A 29 10.97 -3.82 -0.08
CA GLU A 29 9.82 -3.64 -0.95
C GLU A 29 10.28 -3.17 -2.34
N TYR A 30 9.59 -3.64 -3.39
CA TYR A 30 10.00 -3.50 -4.79
C TYR A 30 10.21 -2.06 -5.24
N ASN A 31 9.32 -1.13 -4.90
CA ASN A 31 9.43 0.26 -5.36
C ASN A 31 10.68 0.95 -4.79
N TYR A 32 10.97 0.74 -3.51
CA TYR A 32 12.18 1.29 -2.89
C TYR A 32 13.43 0.54 -3.31
N TRP A 33 13.32 -0.74 -3.59
CA TRP A 33 14.44 -1.53 -4.11
C TRP A 33 14.84 -1.14 -5.54
N CYS A 34 13.88 -0.73 -6.38
CA CYS A 34 14.15 -0.30 -7.76
C CYS A 34 15.04 0.94 -7.85
N ASP A 35 14.88 1.88 -6.92
CA ASP A 35 15.70 3.09 -6.85
C ASP A 35 15.86 3.55 -5.37
N PRO A 36 16.71 2.87 -4.61
CA PRO A 36 16.89 3.17 -3.20
C PRO A 36 17.53 4.54 -2.95
N ASP A 37 18.37 5.01 -3.87
CA ASP A 37 18.99 6.34 -3.78
C ASP A 37 17.95 7.44 -3.93
N ALA A 38 17.02 7.32 -4.89
CA ALA A 38 15.92 8.26 -5.04
C ALA A 38 14.96 8.21 -3.83
N ALA A 39 14.62 7.03 -3.35
CA ALA A 39 13.78 6.88 -2.16
C ALA A 39 14.43 7.53 -0.94
N LYS A 40 15.70 7.26 -0.66
CA LYS A 40 16.46 7.89 0.41
C LYS A 40 16.50 9.41 0.26
N TYR A 41 16.80 9.90 -0.94
CA TYR A 41 16.85 11.32 -1.22
C TYR A 41 15.54 12.03 -0.90
N VAL A 42 14.41 11.41 -1.23
CA VAL A 42 13.07 11.96 -0.93
C VAL A 42 12.86 12.03 0.58
N TYR A 43 13.17 10.97 1.34
CA TYR A 43 13.06 10.96 2.81
C TYR A 43 13.91 12.02 3.49
N GLU A 44 15.11 12.30 2.96
CA GLU A 44 16.05 13.25 3.56
C GLU A 44 15.79 14.71 3.17
N ASN A 45 15.09 14.97 2.07
CA ASN A 45 14.97 16.31 1.48
C ASN A 45 13.55 16.85 1.38
N LEU A 46 12.53 16.02 1.57
CA LEU A 46 11.14 16.48 1.59
C LEU A 46 10.88 17.25 2.88
N ARG A 47 10.19 18.39 2.78
CA ARG A 47 9.88 19.25 3.95
C ARG A 47 8.61 18.85 4.69
N THR A 48 7.80 17.99 4.10
CA THR A 48 6.61 17.42 4.72
C THR A 48 6.85 15.96 5.07
N LYS A 49 6.14 15.45 6.09
CA LYS A 49 6.23 14.03 6.43
C LYS A 49 5.69 13.16 5.30
N ILE A 50 6.39 12.08 5.02
CA ILE A 50 6.00 11.08 4.04
C ILE A 50 5.03 10.10 4.70
N HIS A 51 3.83 9.97 4.15
CA HIS A 51 2.92 8.91 4.56
C HIS A 51 3.33 7.62 3.85
N MET A 52 3.98 6.72 4.59
CA MET A 52 4.46 5.45 4.07
C MET A 52 3.35 4.40 4.11
N VAL A 53 2.78 4.11 2.94
CA VAL A 53 1.82 3.02 2.71
C VAL A 53 2.60 1.78 2.32
N GLY A 54 3.21 1.13 3.30
CA GLY A 54 4.11 0.00 3.12
C GLY A 54 3.40 -1.35 3.10
N LEU A 55 4.20 -2.43 2.97
CA LEU A 55 3.69 -3.80 2.93
C LEU A 55 2.96 -4.21 4.23
N ASP A 56 3.18 -3.50 5.32
CA ASP A 56 2.51 -3.75 6.61
C ASP A 56 0.99 -3.55 6.53
N VAL A 57 0.52 -2.64 5.67
CA VAL A 57 -0.90 -2.38 5.45
C VAL A 57 -1.39 -2.93 4.12
N THR A 58 -0.59 -2.86 3.04
CA THR A 58 -1.05 -3.28 1.71
C THR A 58 -1.30 -4.78 1.63
N ARG A 59 -0.54 -5.61 2.33
CA ARG A 59 -0.75 -7.06 2.39
C ARG A 59 -2.07 -7.48 3.03
N LYS A 60 -2.73 -6.58 3.77
CA LYS A 60 -4.06 -6.79 4.32
C LYS A 60 -5.16 -6.60 3.27
N ILE A 61 -4.85 -5.94 2.14
CA ILE A 61 -5.80 -5.63 1.08
C ILE A 61 -5.69 -6.67 -0.04
N VAL A 62 -6.53 -7.68 0.02
CA VAL A 62 -6.51 -8.82 -0.91
C VAL A 62 -7.80 -8.87 -1.74
N LEU A 63 -7.67 -8.81 -3.06
CA LEU A 63 -8.72 -9.20 -3.99
C LEU A 63 -8.82 -10.72 -4.01
N THR A 64 -9.76 -11.25 -3.23
CA THR A 64 -10.05 -12.70 -3.21
C THR A 64 -10.84 -13.13 -4.45
N PRO A 65 -10.88 -14.43 -4.79
CA PRO A 65 -11.74 -14.93 -5.86
C PRO A 65 -13.21 -14.51 -5.70
N ASN A 66 -13.74 -14.54 -4.48
CA ASN A 66 -15.13 -14.13 -4.20
C ASN A 66 -15.37 -12.64 -4.52
N ILE A 67 -14.41 -11.78 -4.23
CA ILE A 67 -14.50 -10.34 -4.55
C ILE A 67 -14.45 -10.13 -6.07
N LEU A 68 -13.59 -10.87 -6.79
CA LEU A 68 -13.55 -10.81 -8.26
C LEU A 68 -14.86 -11.27 -8.91
N GLU A 69 -15.44 -12.37 -8.43
CA GLU A 69 -16.76 -12.79 -8.92
C GLU A 69 -17.84 -11.74 -8.63
N TYR A 70 -17.81 -11.13 -7.44
CA TYR A 70 -18.73 -10.04 -7.12
C TYR A 70 -18.55 -8.84 -8.04
N MET A 71 -17.30 -8.46 -8.37
CA MET A 71 -17.02 -7.39 -9.34
C MET A 71 -17.63 -7.68 -10.72
N GLN A 72 -17.59 -8.93 -11.19
CA GLN A 72 -18.22 -9.34 -12.46
C GLN A 72 -19.75 -9.26 -12.41
N ILE A 73 -20.36 -9.53 -11.25
CA ILE A 73 -21.79 -9.37 -11.02
C ILE A 73 -22.18 -7.87 -11.02
N LEU A 74 -21.36 -7.01 -10.44
CA LEU A 74 -21.61 -5.57 -10.41
C LEU A 74 -21.57 -4.91 -11.80
N ASP A 75 -20.58 -5.29 -12.60
CA ASP A 75 -20.36 -4.82 -13.95
C ASP A 75 -19.44 -5.81 -14.69
N THR A 76 -19.98 -6.53 -15.65
CA THR A 76 -19.26 -7.60 -16.35
C THR A 76 -18.02 -7.09 -17.06
N GLU A 77 -18.09 -5.95 -17.76
CA GLU A 77 -16.97 -5.40 -18.53
C GLU A 77 -15.83 -4.95 -17.62
N LYS A 78 -16.14 -4.17 -16.59
CA LYS A 78 -15.16 -3.70 -15.60
C LYS A 78 -14.60 -4.85 -14.77
N GLY A 79 -15.44 -5.78 -14.35
CA GLY A 79 -15.03 -6.96 -13.58
C GLY A 79 -14.09 -7.86 -14.37
N GLU A 80 -14.37 -8.07 -15.66
CA GLU A 80 -13.50 -8.84 -16.54
C GLU A 80 -12.17 -8.13 -16.80
N PHE A 81 -12.20 -6.80 -16.97
CA PHE A 81 -10.99 -6.00 -17.07
C PHE A 81 -10.10 -6.16 -15.82
N VAL A 82 -10.67 -5.99 -14.62
CA VAL A 82 -9.92 -6.17 -13.36
C VAL A 82 -9.35 -7.57 -13.26
N LYS A 83 -10.14 -8.61 -13.56
CA LYS A 83 -9.69 -10.01 -13.56
C LYS A 83 -8.50 -10.23 -14.49
N ASN A 84 -8.54 -9.65 -15.70
CA ASN A 84 -7.49 -9.83 -16.69
C ASN A 84 -6.18 -9.15 -16.28
N ILE A 85 -6.23 -7.91 -15.78
CA ILE A 85 -5.02 -7.18 -15.36
C ILE A 85 -4.41 -7.74 -14.06
N THR A 86 -5.20 -8.39 -13.21
CA THR A 86 -4.71 -8.96 -11.94
C THR A 86 -4.27 -10.41 -12.07
N ARG A 87 -4.48 -11.07 -13.21
CA ARG A 87 -4.17 -12.50 -13.40
C ARG A 87 -2.73 -12.86 -13.05
N PHE A 88 -1.78 -12.07 -13.54
CA PHE A 88 -0.36 -12.29 -13.24
C PHE A 88 -0.07 -12.22 -11.74
N TYR A 89 -0.68 -11.26 -11.03
CA TYR A 89 -0.48 -11.09 -9.59
C TYR A 89 -1.09 -12.23 -8.77
N TYR A 90 -2.19 -12.84 -9.20
CA TYR A 90 -2.75 -14.04 -8.57
C TYR A 90 -1.75 -15.19 -8.59
N ASP A 91 -1.16 -15.45 -9.76
CA ASP A 91 -0.18 -16.53 -9.94
C ASP A 91 1.10 -16.22 -9.11
N PHE A 92 1.57 -14.98 -9.13
CA PHE A 92 2.72 -14.51 -8.35
C PHE A 92 2.49 -14.67 -6.84
N HIS A 93 1.38 -14.16 -6.30
CA HIS A 93 1.12 -14.27 -4.86
C HIS A 93 0.91 -15.70 -4.39
N TRP A 94 0.32 -16.56 -5.24
CA TRP A 94 0.24 -17.96 -4.93
C TRP A 94 1.62 -18.64 -4.90
N GLU A 95 2.46 -18.36 -5.87
CA GLU A 95 3.79 -18.99 -5.98
C GLU A 95 4.72 -18.55 -4.85
N TYR A 96 4.78 -17.27 -4.55
CA TYR A 96 5.78 -16.69 -3.64
C TYR A 96 5.28 -16.45 -2.22
N GLU A 97 4.01 -16.10 -2.04
CA GLU A 97 3.47 -15.72 -0.74
C GLU A 97 2.39 -16.69 -0.22
N ARG A 98 1.97 -17.67 -1.02
CA ARG A 98 0.89 -18.63 -0.69
C ARG A 98 -0.45 -17.97 -0.36
N VAL A 99 -0.71 -16.82 -0.95
CA VAL A 99 -1.98 -16.09 -0.83
C VAL A 99 -2.91 -16.47 -1.98
N ILE A 100 -4.13 -16.89 -1.66
CA ILE A 100 -5.19 -17.12 -2.65
C ILE A 100 -5.89 -15.78 -2.90
N GLY A 101 -5.35 -15.01 -3.83
CA GLY A 101 -5.81 -13.67 -4.13
C GLY A 101 -4.73 -12.80 -4.73
N CYS A 102 -5.03 -11.54 -4.88
CA CYS A 102 -4.13 -10.52 -5.38
C CYS A 102 -4.05 -9.37 -4.38
N VAL A 103 -2.87 -9.13 -3.82
CA VAL A 103 -2.63 -7.92 -3.03
C VAL A 103 -2.63 -6.71 -3.96
N ILE A 104 -3.45 -5.71 -3.66
CA ILE A 104 -3.55 -4.48 -4.44
C ILE A 104 -2.95 -3.31 -3.65
N ASN A 105 -1.69 -3.00 -3.96
CA ASN A 105 -0.88 -2.06 -3.20
C ASN A 105 -1.26 -0.59 -3.49
N ASP A 106 -1.13 -0.15 -4.73
CA ASP A 106 -1.29 1.26 -5.13
C ASP A 106 -2.71 1.81 -4.90
N PRO A 107 -3.78 1.02 -5.12
CA PRO A 107 -5.13 1.49 -4.81
C PRO A 107 -5.32 1.89 -3.35
N LEU A 108 -4.63 1.23 -2.40
CA LEU A 108 -4.69 1.62 -1.00
C LEU A 108 -4.06 3.00 -0.76
N ALA A 109 -2.93 3.30 -1.39
CA ALA A 109 -2.29 4.61 -1.26
C ALA A 109 -3.19 5.74 -1.79
N VAL A 110 -3.87 5.51 -2.92
CA VAL A 110 -4.85 6.46 -3.47
C VAL A 110 -6.07 6.59 -2.54
N ALA A 111 -6.60 5.49 -2.03
CA ALA A 111 -7.74 5.50 -1.12
C ALA A 111 -7.41 6.23 0.19
N TYR A 112 -6.23 5.98 0.76
CA TYR A 112 -5.74 6.68 1.94
C TYR A 112 -5.55 8.18 1.69
N PHE A 113 -5.06 8.59 0.52
CA PHE A 113 -4.99 10.00 0.15
C PHE A 113 -6.37 10.66 0.15
N LEU A 114 -7.41 9.95 -0.29
CA LEU A 114 -8.79 10.44 -0.34
C LEU A 114 -9.52 10.38 1.01
N ASN A 115 -9.15 9.42 1.87
CA ASN A 115 -9.74 9.23 3.20
C ASN A 115 -8.67 8.76 4.20
N ARG A 116 -8.20 9.66 5.05
CA ARG A 116 -7.16 9.41 6.05
C ARG A 116 -7.58 8.45 7.15
N GLU A 117 -8.87 8.30 7.39
CA GLU A 117 -9.39 7.42 8.43
C GLU A 117 -9.24 5.93 8.10
N LEU A 118 -8.95 5.60 6.82
CA LEU A 118 -8.73 4.21 6.38
C LEU A 118 -7.53 3.55 7.04
N CYS A 119 -6.50 4.30 7.34
CA CYS A 119 -5.27 3.75 7.90
C CYS A 119 -4.83 4.56 9.13
N SER A 120 -4.16 3.88 10.05
CA SER A 120 -3.47 4.51 11.17
C SER A 120 -2.04 3.97 11.31
N GLY A 121 -1.22 4.72 12.03
CA GLY A 121 0.18 4.41 12.22
C GLY A 121 0.84 5.34 13.22
N PHE A 122 2.13 5.55 13.09
CA PHE A 122 2.92 6.39 14.00
C PHE A 122 3.97 7.19 13.25
N GLU A 123 4.42 8.26 13.86
CA GLU A 123 5.48 9.11 13.34
C GLU A 123 6.85 8.53 13.69
N ALA A 124 7.78 8.56 12.74
CA ALA A 124 9.14 8.10 12.93
C ALA A 124 10.13 8.79 11.98
N TYR A 125 11.41 8.72 12.33
CA TYR A 125 12.44 8.94 11.32
C TYR A 125 12.60 7.67 10.50
N THR A 126 12.51 7.81 9.18
CA THR A 126 12.70 6.73 8.22
C THR A 126 13.78 7.11 7.21
N THR A 127 14.61 6.15 6.84
CA THR A 127 15.57 6.23 5.75
C THR A 127 15.55 4.94 4.93
N VAL A 128 16.24 4.92 3.80
CA VAL A 128 16.34 3.74 2.93
C VAL A 128 17.81 3.32 2.81
N GLU A 129 18.09 2.03 2.96
CA GLU A 129 19.41 1.48 2.77
C GLU A 129 19.76 1.40 1.29
N THR A 130 20.92 1.95 0.91
CA THR A 130 21.33 2.08 -0.48
C THR A 130 22.43 1.11 -0.90
N GLU A 131 22.99 0.34 0.05
CA GLU A 131 24.11 -0.55 -0.21
C GLU A 131 23.97 -1.90 0.50
N GLY A 132 24.76 -2.87 0.08
CA GLY A 132 24.89 -4.16 0.75
C GLY A 132 23.68 -5.08 0.62
N ILE A 133 23.60 -6.05 1.53
CA ILE A 133 22.60 -7.12 1.50
C ILE A 133 21.17 -6.64 1.78
N SER A 134 21.03 -5.48 2.42
CA SER A 134 19.75 -4.87 2.78
C SER A 134 19.36 -3.70 1.87
N ILE A 135 19.98 -3.59 0.70
CA ILE A 135 19.64 -2.54 -0.28
C ILE A 135 18.13 -2.46 -0.53
N GLY A 136 17.59 -1.23 -0.50
CA GLY A 136 16.15 -0.98 -0.66
C GLY A 136 15.31 -1.16 0.61
N GLN A 137 15.91 -1.60 1.72
CA GLN A 137 15.19 -1.70 3.00
C GLN A 137 14.84 -0.32 3.54
N SER A 138 13.59 -0.09 3.87
CA SER A 138 13.18 1.05 4.69
C SER A 138 13.53 0.80 6.16
N VAL A 139 14.39 1.62 6.70
CA VAL A 139 14.84 1.54 8.10
C VAL A 139 14.06 2.59 8.90
N VAL A 140 13.16 2.12 9.76
CA VAL A 140 12.26 2.95 10.56
C VAL A 140 12.74 2.99 12.00
N ASP A 141 13.12 4.17 12.49
CA ASP A 141 13.53 4.38 13.88
C ASP A 141 12.32 4.62 14.80
N ALA A 142 11.53 3.58 15.01
CA ALA A 142 10.32 3.63 15.83
C ALA A 142 10.59 3.89 17.33
N MET A 143 11.82 3.72 17.79
CA MET A 143 12.22 3.91 19.18
C MET A 143 13.06 5.17 19.40
N ASN A 144 13.24 5.97 18.34
CA ASN A 144 14.01 7.21 18.34
C ASN A 144 15.46 7.03 18.88
N PHE A 145 16.11 5.94 18.43
CA PHE A 145 17.53 5.65 18.80
C PHE A 145 18.48 6.73 18.26
N TRP A 146 18.19 7.26 17.07
CA TRP A 146 19.05 8.24 16.41
C TRP A 146 18.76 9.68 16.84
N LYS A 147 17.65 9.91 17.56
CA LYS A 147 17.21 11.24 18.02
C LYS A 147 17.11 12.25 16.88
N LYS A 148 16.65 11.78 15.72
CA LYS A 148 16.41 12.60 14.54
C LYS A 148 14.96 13.06 14.50
N GLU A 149 14.72 14.19 13.83
CA GLU A 149 13.38 14.67 13.57
C GLU A 149 12.59 13.67 12.71
N GLU A 150 11.35 13.42 13.08
CA GLU A 150 10.47 12.51 12.37
C GLU A 150 10.12 13.05 10.98
N ASN A 151 10.37 12.28 9.95
CA ASN A 151 10.16 12.62 8.55
C ASN A 151 9.08 11.79 7.88
N SER A 152 8.44 10.87 8.60
CA SER A 152 7.44 9.97 8.06
C SER A 152 6.31 9.66 9.05
N ILE A 153 5.16 9.29 8.48
CA ILE A 153 4.05 8.63 9.15
C ILE A 153 4.00 7.20 8.59
N VAL A 154 4.38 6.23 9.40
CA VAL A 154 4.46 4.82 9.03
C VAL A 154 3.12 4.16 9.33
N LEU A 155 2.39 3.78 8.27
CA LEU A 155 1.08 3.14 8.43
C LEU A 155 1.23 1.66 8.77
N THR A 156 0.50 1.20 9.79
CA THR A 156 0.55 -0.18 10.28
C THR A 156 -0.80 -0.86 10.36
N GLU A 157 -1.88 -0.07 10.42
CA GLU A 157 -3.23 -0.58 10.47
C GLU A 157 -4.08 -0.02 9.34
N VAL A 158 -5.02 -0.81 8.86
CA VAL A 158 -5.97 -0.45 7.81
C VAL A 158 -7.34 -1.07 8.08
N ASP A 159 -8.40 -0.34 7.78
CA ASP A 159 -9.76 -0.90 7.71
C ASP A 159 -9.98 -1.51 6.31
N GLU A 160 -9.73 -2.81 6.20
CA GLU A 160 -9.82 -3.57 4.95
C GLU A 160 -11.24 -3.56 4.37
N LYS A 161 -12.25 -3.62 5.24
CA LYS A 161 -13.65 -3.64 4.81
C LYS A 161 -14.07 -2.28 4.28
N GLU A 162 -13.70 -1.23 4.98
CA GLU A 162 -13.98 0.14 4.55
C GLU A 162 -13.25 0.49 3.24
N PHE A 163 -11.98 0.10 3.12
CA PHE A 163 -11.26 0.22 1.87
C PHE A 163 -12.02 -0.47 0.72
N MET A 164 -12.44 -1.72 0.92
CA MET A 164 -13.10 -2.48 -0.14
C MET A 164 -14.47 -1.88 -0.52
N VAL A 165 -15.22 -1.36 0.46
CA VAL A 165 -16.47 -0.61 0.19
C VAL A 165 -16.17 0.61 -0.68
N MET A 166 -15.22 1.44 -0.27
CA MET A 166 -14.84 2.65 -0.99
C MET A 166 -14.34 2.34 -2.41
N PHE A 167 -13.49 1.32 -2.55
CA PHE A 167 -12.93 0.90 -3.83
C PHE A 167 -14.04 0.45 -4.81
N LEU A 168 -14.91 -0.47 -4.38
CA LEU A 168 -16.01 -0.97 -5.20
C LEU A 168 -17.03 0.12 -5.54
N HIS A 169 -17.37 0.98 -4.57
CA HIS A 169 -18.27 2.11 -4.80
C HIS A 169 -17.74 3.04 -5.91
N ARG A 170 -16.47 3.43 -5.81
CA ARG A 170 -15.85 4.37 -6.77
C ARG A 170 -15.64 3.76 -8.16
N VAL A 171 -15.23 2.51 -8.23
CA VAL A 171 -14.95 1.83 -9.52
C VAL A 171 -16.25 1.42 -10.23
N PHE A 172 -17.22 0.88 -9.50
CA PHE A 172 -18.43 0.30 -10.09
C PHE A 172 -19.66 1.20 -10.01
N GLY A 173 -19.63 2.29 -9.24
CA GLY A 173 -20.73 3.26 -9.14
C GLY A 173 -21.97 2.74 -8.40
N LYS A 174 -21.84 1.66 -7.63
CA LYS A 174 -22.93 1.11 -6.82
C LYS A 174 -23.00 1.79 -5.45
N SER A 175 -24.16 1.70 -4.79
CA SER A 175 -24.31 2.30 -3.46
C SER A 175 -23.44 1.58 -2.42
N GLU A 176 -22.86 2.32 -1.49
CA GLU A 176 -22.07 1.74 -0.40
C GLU A 176 -22.89 0.77 0.45
N GLN A 177 -24.19 1.05 0.67
CA GLN A 177 -25.06 0.20 1.47
C GLN A 177 -25.27 -1.19 0.84
N GLU A 178 -25.42 -1.24 -0.47
CA GLU A 178 -25.51 -2.50 -1.22
C GLU A 178 -24.22 -3.30 -1.11
N ILE A 179 -23.09 -2.63 -1.36
CA ILE A 179 -21.75 -3.23 -1.28
C ILE A 179 -21.47 -3.76 0.13
N ARG A 180 -21.72 -2.97 1.18
CA ARG A 180 -21.53 -3.38 2.58
C ARG A 180 -22.34 -4.64 2.93
N THR A 181 -23.53 -4.76 2.41
CA THR A 181 -24.40 -5.92 2.68
C THR A 181 -23.79 -7.20 2.11
N ILE A 182 -23.29 -7.15 0.90
CA ILE A 182 -22.65 -8.31 0.25
C ILE A 182 -21.28 -8.62 0.83
N LEU A 183 -20.43 -7.59 1.05
CA LEU A 183 -19.08 -7.79 1.60
C LEU A 183 -19.10 -8.46 2.98
N ARG A 184 -20.10 -8.20 3.82
CA ARG A 184 -20.28 -8.91 5.10
C ARG A 184 -20.42 -10.42 4.95
N GLN A 185 -20.92 -10.89 3.82
CA GLN A 185 -21.11 -12.31 3.54
C GLN A 185 -19.86 -12.95 2.94
N ILE A 186 -19.13 -12.23 2.07
CA ILE A 186 -18.00 -12.78 1.30
C ILE A 186 -16.63 -12.51 1.92
N MET A 187 -16.53 -11.59 2.89
CA MET A 187 -15.33 -11.28 3.68
C MET A 187 -15.47 -11.71 5.17
N ALA A 188 -16.39 -12.63 5.45
CA ALA A 188 -16.61 -13.14 6.80
C ALA A 188 -15.55 -14.16 7.22
#